data_c4cdb63abfa2abc7dce52f7fcac6536c
#
_entry.id   c4cdb63abfa2abc7dce52f7fcac6536c
#
_cell.length_a   1.000
_cell.length_b   1.000
_cell.length_c   1.000
_cell.angle_alpha   90.00
_cell.angle_beta   90.00
_cell.angle_gamma   90.00
#
_symmetry.space_group_name_H-M   'P 1'
#
loop_
_entity.id
_entity.type
_entity.pdbx_description
1 polymer ?
#
loop_
_entity_poly.entity_id
_entity_poly.type
_entity_poly.pdbx_seq_one_letter_code
_entity_poly.pdbx_strand_id
1 'polypeptide(L)'
;MKIVLNILKALLINISFIGIIFASHSCPSISPQNAQDSPVEQAEAILGDILCSFIDLHTEGNNNFFSALSLTKKKIIPYIDLEYSTELALGGYWELLQPLDKKLFERDIKTTLINEYINTLVNMENWEHVSITVDQNFSQLNNLAEVKIVSSLEDEYRYITATVTLKLIRKDRWRIYDLVYQSFSILDYFEYSYDEKIKRAGGLKNTVQDMLQRT
;
A
#
# COMPACT_ATOMS: atom_id res chain seq x y z
N MET A 1 -6.32 -2.18 16.23
CA MET A 1 -7.23 -2.58 15.14
C MET A 1 -8.09 -1.43 14.62
N LYS A 2 -8.88 -0.71 15.45
CA LYS A 2 -9.67 0.45 14.99
C LYS A 2 -8.84 1.63 14.47
N ILE A 3 -7.63 1.86 14.95
CA ILE A 3 -6.76 2.98 14.56
C ILE A 3 -6.18 2.76 13.16
N VAL A 4 -5.73 1.55 12.84
CA VAL A 4 -5.28 1.20 11.46
C VAL A 4 -6.42 1.22 10.48
N LEU A 5 -7.54 0.67 10.89
CA LEU A 5 -8.76 0.72 10.09
C LEU A 5 -9.13 2.20 9.81
N ASN A 6 -8.92 3.10 10.75
CA ASN A 6 -9.15 4.53 10.54
C ASN A 6 -8.03 5.21 9.75
N ILE A 7 -6.78 4.78 9.90
CA ILE A 7 -5.63 5.29 9.11
C ILE A 7 -5.69 4.74 7.69
N LEU A 8 -5.90 3.45 7.51
CA LEU A 8 -6.14 2.86 6.20
C LEU A 8 -7.47 3.32 5.58
N LYS A 9 -8.53 3.49 6.37
CA LYS A 9 -9.76 4.16 5.91
C LYS A 9 -9.55 5.64 5.65
N ALA A 10 -8.76 6.36 6.41
CA ALA A 10 -8.39 7.75 6.08
C ALA A 10 -7.44 7.81 4.88
N LEU A 11 -6.54 6.86 4.73
CA LEU A 11 -5.70 6.70 3.55
C LEU A 11 -6.53 6.31 2.32
N LEU A 12 -7.53 5.50 2.51
CA LEU A 12 -8.39 4.95 1.48
C LEU A 12 -9.71 5.70 1.35
N ILE A 13 -10.24 6.35 2.39
CA ILE A 13 -11.35 7.32 2.30
C ILE A 13 -10.88 8.62 1.67
N ASN A 14 -9.62 9.02 1.87
CA ASN A 14 -9.04 10.12 1.12
C ASN A 14 -8.49 9.67 -0.25
N ILE A 15 -8.16 8.40 -0.44
CA ILE A 15 -7.97 7.76 -1.74
C ILE A 15 -9.33 7.48 -2.42
N SER A 16 -10.43 7.38 -1.67
CA SER A 16 -11.81 7.37 -2.22
C SER A 16 -12.18 8.68 -2.93
N PHE A 17 -11.28 9.61 -2.94
CA PHE A 17 -11.44 10.93 -3.47
C PHE A 17 -10.37 11.30 -4.49
N ILE A 18 -9.99 10.39 -5.39
CA ILE A 18 -8.99 10.71 -6.39
C ILE A 18 -9.50 10.35 -7.78
N GLY A 19 -9.99 11.27 -8.56
CA GLY A 19 -10.35 11.15 -9.97
C GLY A 19 -9.18 11.55 -10.84
N ILE A 20 -8.82 10.69 -11.72
CA ILE A 20 -8.06 11.11 -12.88
C ILE A 20 -9.06 11.69 -13.85
N ILE A 21 -8.87 12.95 -14.23
CA ILE A 21 -9.46 13.44 -15.46
C ILE A 21 -8.71 12.70 -16.58
N PHE A 22 -9.08 11.46 -16.84
CA PHE A 22 -8.90 10.91 -18.16
C PHE A 22 -10.01 11.50 -19.03
N ALA A 23 -9.73 12.64 -19.64
CA ALA A 23 -10.37 12.96 -20.90
C ALA A 23 -9.93 11.86 -21.88
N SER A 24 -10.79 10.87 -22.07
CA SER A 24 -10.60 9.62 -22.82
C SER A 24 -9.90 8.50 -22.04
N HIS A 25 -10.56 7.38 -21.95
CA HIS A 25 -10.25 6.12 -21.27
C HIS A 25 -9.00 5.39 -21.80
N SER A 26 -7.85 6.04 -21.88
CA SER A 26 -6.60 5.38 -22.25
C SER A 26 -5.78 5.15 -21.00
N CYS A 27 -5.74 3.92 -20.55
CA CYS A 27 -4.81 3.48 -19.53
C CYS A 27 -3.37 3.79 -19.93
N PRO A 28 -2.50 4.24 -19.01
CA PRO A 28 -1.13 4.56 -19.34
C PRO A 28 -0.43 3.36 -19.98
N SER A 29 0.23 3.60 -21.11
CA SER A 29 0.94 2.57 -21.88
C SER A 29 2.27 2.13 -21.24
N ILE A 30 2.66 2.72 -20.12
CA ILE A 30 3.91 2.41 -19.42
C ILE A 30 3.65 1.26 -18.47
N SER A 31 4.17 0.08 -18.82
CA SER A 31 4.20 -1.04 -17.88
C SER A 31 5.17 -0.73 -16.72
N PRO A 32 4.79 -1.02 -15.47
CA PRO A 32 5.70 -0.90 -14.32
C PRO A 32 7.02 -1.68 -14.45
N GLN A 33 7.08 -2.64 -15.36
CA GLN A 33 8.28 -3.40 -15.68
C GLN A 33 9.29 -2.59 -16.52
N ASN A 34 8.85 -1.55 -17.19
CA ASN A 34 9.68 -0.71 -18.06
C ASN A 34 10.15 0.59 -17.39
N ALA A 35 9.53 0.97 -16.26
CA ALA A 35 9.83 2.20 -15.51
C ALA A 35 10.87 1.94 -14.39
N GLN A 36 12.02 1.31 -14.73
CA GLN A 36 12.93 0.79 -13.71
C GLN A 36 13.91 1.82 -13.13
N ASP A 37 14.19 2.90 -13.83
CA ASP A 37 15.30 3.79 -13.52
C ASP A 37 14.90 4.97 -12.63
N SER A 38 13.70 5.48 -12.76
CA SER A 38 13.19 6.60 -11.97
C SER A 38 12.16 6.14 -10.92
N PRO A 39 12.28 6.55 -9.64
CA PRO A 39 11.27 6.26 -8.63
C PRO A 39 9.92 6.92 -8.95
N VAL A 40 9.91 8.07 -9.61
CA VAL A 40 8.69 8.77 -10.04
C VAL A 40 7.99 8.00 -11.15
N GLU A 41 8.72 7.64 -12.21
CA GLU A 41 8.17 6.83 -13.32
C GLU A 41 7.62 5.48 -12.82
N GLN A 42 8.33 4.86 -11.88
CA GLN A 42 7.87 3.62 -11.27
C GLN A 42 6.59 3.83 -10.46
N ALA A 43 6.50 4.91 -9.67
CA ALA A 43 5.31 5.26 -8.91
C ALA A 43 4.12 5.54 -9.85
N GLU A 44 4.32 6.32 -10.91
CA GLU A 44 3.31 6.60 -11.94
C GLU A 44 2.80 5.32 -12.61
N ALA A 45 3.73 4.43 -12.99
CA ALA A 45 3.39 3.18 -13.64
C ALA A 45 2.63 2.22 -12.71
N ILE A 46 3.03 2.13 -11.43
CA ILE A 46 2.32 1.31 -10.42
C ILE A 46 0.90 1.84 -10.21
N LEU A 47 0.77 3.15 -9.99
CA LEU A 47 -0.53 3.78 -9.75
C LEU A 47 -1.44 3.67 -10.96
N GLY A 48 -0.89 3.88 -12.17
CA GLY A 48 -1.62 3.72 -13.42
C GLY A 48 -2.13 2.29 -13.60
N ASP A 49 -1.28 1.28 -13.38
CA ASP A 49 -1.67 -0.14 -13.51
C ASP A 49 -2.75 -0.54 -12.49
N ILE A 50 -2.63 -0.06 -11.25
CA ILE A 50 -3.63 -0.31 -10.20
C ILE A 50 -4.96 0.36 -10.56
N LEU A 51 -4.92 1.61 -10.96
CA LEU A 51 -6.12 2.40 -11.26
C LEU A 51 -6.85 1.88 -12.49
N CYS A 52 -6.15 1.56 -13.57
CA CYS A 52 -6.76 0.98 -14.77
C CYS A 52 -7.44 -0.35 -14.42
N SER A 53 -6.77 -1.21 -13.67
CA SER A 53 -7.35 -2.48 -13.24
C SER A 53 -8.57 -2.29 -12.33
N PHE A 54 -8.61 -1.20 -11.58
CA PHE A 54 -9.75 -0.84 -10.74
C PHE A 54 -10.94 -0.33 -11.57
N ILE A 55 -10.66 0.53 -12.56
CA ILE A 55 -11.67 1.02 -13.51
C ILE A 55 -12.31 -0.15 -14.26
N ASP A 56 -11.49 -1.06 -14.79
CA ASP A 56 -11.97 -2.26 -15.48
C ASP A 56 -12.90 -3.09 -14.59
N LEU A 57 -12.50 -3.29 -13.34
CA LEU A 57 -13.26 -4.07 -12.35
C LEU A 57 -14.66 -3.48 -12.08
N HIS A 58 -14.75 -2.15 -12.01
CA HIS A 58 -16.01 -1.44 -11.80
C HIS A 58 -16.86 -1.37 -13.06
N THR A 59 -16.28 -1.07 -14.22
CA THR A 59 -17.01 -0.96 -15.50
C THR A 59 -17.59 -2.30 -15.94
N GLU A 60 -16.91 -3.41 -15.62
CA GLU A 60 -17.41 -4.76 -15.87
C GLU A 60 -18.44 -5.26 -14.86
N GLY A 61 -18.75 -4.49 -13.83
CA GLY A 61 -19.64 -4.89 -12.75
C GLY A 61 -19.09 -6.00 -11.85
N ASN A 62 -17.77 -6.18 -11.85
CA ASN A 62 -17.05 -7.22 -11.14
C ASN A 62 -16.49 -6.78 -9.78
N ASN A 63 -17.02 -5.73 -9.18
CA ASN A 63 -16.58 -5.14 -7.91
C ASN A 63 -16.93 -6.00 -6.68
N ASN A 64 -16.68 -7.29 -6.75
CA ASN A 64 -16.91 -8.23 -5.66
C ASN A 64 -15.60 -8.61 -4.95
N PHE A 65 -15.74 -9.27 -3.79
CA PHE A 65 -14.62 -9.69 -2.94
C PHE A 65 -13.54 -10.50 -3.70
N PHE A 66 -13.94 -11.47 -4.54
CA PHE A 66 -12.99 -12.35 -5.22
C PHE A 66 -12.19 -11.62 -6.30
N SER A 67 -12.82 -10.71 -7.01
CA SER A 67 -12.18 -9.87 -8.02
C SER A 67 -11.21 -8.88 -7.37
N ALA A 68 -11.62 -8.23 -6.29
CA ALA A 68 -10.78 -7.34 -5.50
C ALA A 68 -9.56 -8.09 -4.91
N LEU A 69 -9.77 -9.31 -4.38
CA LEU A 69 -8.67 -10.17 -3.89
C LEU A 69 -7.68 -10.53 -5.00
N SER A 70 -8.20 -10.90 -6.17
CA SER A 70 -7.37 -11.25 -7.33
C SER A 70 -6.54 -10.04 -7.79
N LEU A 71 -7.16 -8.86 -7.90
CA LEU A 71 -6.51 -7.61 -8.25
C LEU A 71 -5.40 -7.28 -7.24
N THR A 72 -5.72 -7.26 -5.95
CA THR A 72 -4.77 -6.96 -4.89
C THR A 72 -3.54 -7.88 -4.95
N LYS A 73 -3.76 -9.19 -5.07
CA LYS A 73 -2.67 -10.16 -5.14
C LYS A 73 -1.80 -10.02 -6.39
N LYS A 74 -2.40 -9.69 -7.54
CA LYS A 74 -1.70 -9.64 -8.82
C LYS A 74 -1.08 -8.28 -9.14
N LYS A 75 -1.72 -7.18 -8.70
CA LYS A 75 -1.39 -5.82 -9.13
C LYS A 75 -0.83 -4.91 -8.02
N ILE A 76 -0.96 -5.31 -6.76
CA ILE A 76 -0.50 -4.47 -5.64
C ILE A 76 0.64 -5.14 -4.90
N ILE A 77 0.41 -6.34 -4.39
CA ILE A 77 1.42 -7.06 -3.59
C ILE A 77 2.78 -7.20 -4.30
N PRO A 78 2.87 -7.44 -5.63
CA PRO A 78 4.17 -7.55 -6.31
C PRO A 78 5.02 -6.27 -6.30
N TYR A 79 4.40 -5.11 -6.05
CA TYR A 79 5.10 -3.83 -5.95
C TYR A 79 5.54 -3.47 -4.53
N ILE A 80 5.17 -4.28 -3.53
CA ILE A 80 5.55 -4.06 -2.14
C ILE A 80 6.77 -4.91 -1.79
N ASP A 81 7.76 -4.30 -1.14
CA ASP A 81 8.88 -5.02 -0.54
C ASP A 81 8.52 -5.47 0.88
N LEU A 82 7.82 -6.61 0.95
CA LEU A 82 7.32 -7.15 2.22
C LEU A 82 8.46 -7.52 3.18
N GLU A 83 9.59 -8.02 2.65
CA GLU A 83 10.74 -8.38 3.48
C GLU A 83 11.31 -7.15 4.20
N TYR A 84 11.63 -6.11 3.44
CA TYR A 84 12.19 -4.89 3.99
C TYR A 84 11.20 -4.15 4.91
N SER A 85 9.92 -4.12 4.54
CA SER A 85 8.87 -3.57 5.42
C SER A 85 8.78 -4.33 6.74
N THR A 86 8.90 -5.66 6.70
CA THR A 86 8.82 -6.50 7.90
C THR A 86 10.06 -6.34 8.78
N GLU A 87 11.23 -6.27 8.16
CA GLU A 87 12.50 -6.00 8.85
C GLU A 87 12.42 -4.69 9.64
N LEU A 88 12.00 -3.61 9.00
CA LEU A 88 11.84 -2.31 9.64
C LEU A 88 10.78 -2.34 10.75
N ALA A 89 9.64 -2.96 10.50
CA ALA A 89 8.54 -3.06 11.47
C ALA A 89 8.89 -3.89 12.71
N LEU A 90 9.81 -4.84 12.60
CA LEU A 90 10.28 -5.64 13.72
C LEU A 90 11.51 -5.04 14.40
N GLY A 91 12.24 -4.15 13.71
CA GLY A 91 13.42 -3.51 14.24
C GLY A 91 14.42 -4.52 14.84
N GLY A 92 14.82 -4.30 16.09
CA GLY A 92 15.79 -5.19 16.76
C GLY A 92 15.35 -6.65 16.94
N TYR A 93 14.06 -6.96 16.82
CA TYR A 93 13.58 -8.34 16.87
C TYR A 93 13.90 -9.13 15.60
N TRP A 94 14.09 -8.46 14.46
CA TRP A 94 14.35 -9.10 13.17
C TRP A 94 15.56 -10.02 13.19
N GLU A 95 16.66 -9.57 13.79
CA GLU A 95 17.91 -10.35 13.88
C GLU A 95 17.80 -11.58 14.79
N LEU A 96 16.80 -11.61 15.67
CA LEU A 96 16.59 -12.72 16.61
C LEU A 96 15.73 -13.83 16.00
N LEU A 97 15.11 -13.60 14.84
CA LEU A 97 14.22 -14.54 14.19
C LEU A 97 14.94 -15.50 13.24
N GLN A 98 14.47 -16.76 13.22
CA GLN A 98 14.88 -17.71 12.21
C GLN A 98 14.21 -17.40 10.85
N PRO A 99 14.78 -17.83 9.72
CA PRO A 99 14.22 -17.52 8.39
C PRO A 99 12.74 -17.89 8.22
N LEU A 100 12.28 -19.00 8.80
CA LEU A 100 10.89 -19.41 8.75
C LEU A 100 9.98 -18.48 9.57
N ASP A 101 10.46 -18.02 10.72
CA ASP A 101 9.72 -17.11 11.57
C ASP A 101 9.58 -15.73 10.91
N LYS A 102 10.63 -15.25 10.23
CA LYS A 102 10.58 -14.03 9.40
C LYS A 102 9.43 -14.10 8.39
N LYS A 103 9.27 -15.24 7.71
CA LYS A 103 8.17 -15.47 6.74
C LYS A 103 6.78 -15.47 7.36
N LEU A 104 6.62 -15.79 8.65
CA LEU A 104 5.34 -15.65 9.35
C LEU A 104 4.93 -14.18 9.48
N PHE A 105 5.86 -13.32 9.88
CA PHE A 105 5.60 -11.88 10.00
C PHE A 105 5.35 -11.23 8.64
N GLU A 106 6.12 -11.58 7.60
CA GLU A 106 5.86 -11.11 6.23
C GLU A 106 4.45 -11.50 5.76
N ARG A 107 4.01 -12.73 6.08
CA ARG A 107 2.66 -13.20 5.75
C ARG A 107 1.59 -12.46 6.54
N ASP A 108 1.83 -12.11 7.81
CA ASP A 108 0.90 -11.35 8.65
C ASP A 108 0.70 -9.93 8.08
N ILE A 109 1.78 -9.23 7.74
CA ILE A 109 1.71 -7.92 7.04
C ILE A 109 0.96 -8.06 5.72
N LYS A 110 1.36 -9.01 4.88
CA LYS A 110 0.71 -9.25 3.59
C LYS A 110 -0.79 -9.49 3.72
N THR A 111 -1.19 -10.34 4.68
CA THR A 111 -2.60 -10.68 4.90
C THR A 111 -3.38 -9.47 5.39
N THR A 112 -2.80 -8.68 6.29
CA THR A 112 -3.40 -7.45 6.80
C THR A 112 -3.60 -6.44 5.66
N LEU A 113 -2.58 -6.20 4.85
CA LEU A 113 -2.67 -5.29 3.70
C LEU A 113 -3.72 -5.76 2.69
N ILE A 114 -3.76 -7.06 2.37
CA ILE A 114 -4.75 -7.63 1.45
C ILE A 114 -6.18 -7.39 1.98
N ASN A 115 -6.43 -7.72 3.24
CA ASN A 115 -7.77 -7.61 3.82
C ASN A 115 -8.25 -6.15 3.87
N GLU A 116 -7.38 -5.24 4.28
CA GLU A 116 -7.71 -3.82 4.35
C GLU A 116 -7.96 -3.23 2.96
N TYR A 117 -7.15 -3.62 1.97
CA TYR A 117 -7.29 -3.13 0.60
C TYR A 117 -8.56 -3.66 -0.07
N ILE A 118 -8.90 -4.95 0.12
CA ILE A 118 -10.14 -5.52 -0.39
C ILE A 118 -11.37 -4.80 0.18
N ASN A 119 -11.39 -4.59 1.51
CA ASN A 119 -12.50 -3.91 2.17
C ASN A 119 -12.73 -2.51 1.58
N THR A 120 -11.67 -1.85 1.16
CA THR A 120 -11.76 -0.54 0.53
C THR A 120 -12.24 -0.63 -0.90
N LEU A 121 -11.66 -1.50 -1.72
CA LEU A 121 -12.03 -1.65 -3.11
C LEU A 121 -13.51 -2.03 -3.29
N VAL A 122 -14.03 -2.90 -2.41
CA VAL A 122 -15.44 -3.35 -2.49
C VAL A 122 -16.41 -2.25 -2.06
N ASN A 123 -16.01 -1.37 -1.13
CA ASN A 123 -16.89 -0.35 -0.56
C ASN A 123 -16.65 1.05 -1.13
N MET A 124 -15.85 1.18 -2.17
CA MET A 124 -15.52 2.47 -2.77
C MET A 124 -16.63 2.93 -3.71
N GLU A 125 -17.19 4.09 -3.40
CA GLU A 125 -18.20 4.80 -4.21
C GLU A 125 -17.57 6.07 -4.80
N ASN A 126 -18.10 6.58 -5.91
CA ASN A 126 -17.72 7.87 -6.53
C ASN A 126 -16.24 7.99 -6.95
N TRP A 127 -15.63 6.89 -7.36
CA TRP A 127 -14.25 6.84 -7.82
C TRP A 127 -14.01 7.62 -9.14
N GLU A 128 -15.07 7.92 -9.89
CA GLU A 128 -14.99 8.65 -11.17
C GLU A 128 -14.52 10.11 -11.00
N HIS A 129 -14.65 10.63 -9.80
CA HIS A 129 -14.34 12.04 -9.49
C HIS A 129 -12.95 12.27 -8.86
N VAL A 130 -12.10 11.30 -8.96
CA VAL A 130 -10.78 11.27 -8.31
C VAL A 130 -9.66 11.60 -9.30
N SER A 131 -8.73 12.53 -9.03
CA SER A 131 -7.49 12.75 -9.80
C SER A 131 -6.22 12.44 -9.00
N ILE A 132 -5.25 11.75 -9.61
CA ILE A 132 -3.94 11.48 -9.01
C ILE A 132 -2.87 12.22 -9.81
N THR A 133 -2.00 12.90 -9.10
CA THR A 133 -0.81 13.51 -9.68
C THR A 133 0.40 13.05 -8.87
N VAL A 134 1.42 12.55 -9.54
CA VAL A 134 2.70 12.24 -8.92
C VAL A 134 3.57 13.50 -8.97
N ASP A 135 4.07 13.94 -7.82
CA ASP A 135 4.97 15.08 -7.75
C ASP A 135 6.31 14.70 -8.41
N GLN A 136 6.73 15.49 -9.39
CA GLN A 136 8.00 15.27 -10.09
C GLN A 136 9.22 15.60 -9.19
N ASN A 137 9.00 16.31 -8.09
CA ASN A 137 10.03 16.56 -7.09
C ASN A 137 10.04 15.40 -6.09
N PHE A 138 11.13 14.67 -6.04
CA PHE A 138 11.32 13.56 -5.13
C PHE A 138 12.64 13.70 -4.36
N SER A 139 12.73 13.04 -3.22
CA SER A 139 13.99 12.87 -2.50
C SER A 139 14.55 11.50 -2.74
N GLN A 140 15.85 11.40 -2.93
CA GLN A 140 16.55 10.11 -3.07
C GLN A 140 17.87 10.14 -2.29
N LEU A 141 18.08 9.08 -1.52
CA LEU A 141 19.34 8.82 -0.82
C LEU A 141 19.72 7.36 -1.04
N ASN A 142 20.83 7.11 -1.74
CA ASN A 142 21.30 5.78 -2.12
C ASN A 142 20.20 5.00 -2.88
N ASN A 143 19.76 3.88 -2.32
CA ASN A 143 18.72 3.02 -2.87
C ASN A 143 17.32 3.29 -2.27
N LEU A 144 17.14 4.38 -1.55
CA LEU A 144 15.85 4.80 -0.98
C LEU A 144 15.37 6.06 -1.68
N ALA A 145 14.07 6.16 -1.90
CA ALA A 145 13.44 7.36 -2.44
C ALA A 145 12.08 7.62 -1.78
N GLU A 146 11.67 8.88 -1.76
CA GLU A 146 10.34 9.31 -1.35
C GLU A 146 9.68 10.06 -2.50
N VAL A 147 8.52 9.60 -2.91
CA VAL A 147 7.72 10.17 -3.99
C VAL A 147 6.38 10.60 -3.43
N LYS A 148 6.02 11.86 -3.63
CA LYS A 148 4.72 12.40 -3.19
C LYS A 148 3.67 12.20 -4.26
N ILE A 149 2.51 11.80 -3.81
CA ILE A 149 1.30 11.65 -4.61
C ILE A 149 0.30 12.64 -4.07
N VAL A 150 -0.19 13.50 -4.92
CA VAL A 150 -1.29 14.41 -4.60
C VAL A 150 -2.55 13.84 -5.20
N SER A 151 -3.51 13.65 -4.37
CA SER A 151 -4.82 13.21 -4.77
C SER A 151 -5.84 14.32 -4.53
N SER A 152 -6.77 14.55 -5.47
CA SER A 152 -7.85 15.50 -5.31
C SER A 152 -9.19 14.93 -5.73
N LEU A 153 -10.21 15.23 -4.94
CA LEU A 153 -11.60 15.00 -5.27
C LEU A 153 -12.27 16.31 -5.60
N GLU A 154 -13.01 16.33 -6.69
CA GLU A 154 -13.88 17.42 -7.04
C GLU A 154 -15.30 16.89 -7.29
N ASP A 155 -16.23 17.22 -6.41
CA ASP A 155 -17.66 17.02 -6.63
C ASP A 155 -18.36 18.42 -6.66
N GLU A 156 -19.66 18.46 -6.96
CA GLU A 156 -20.43 19.72 -7.06
C GLU A 156 -20.31 20.63 -5.82
N TYR A 157 -19.92 20.11 -4.66
CA TYR A 157 -19.95 20.81 -3.38
C TYR A 157 -18.61 20.82 -2.64
N ARG A 158 -17.61 20.04 -3.05
CA ARG A 158 -16.39 19.84 -2.29
C ARG A 158 -15.17 19.66 -3.20
N TYR A 159 -14.08 20.29 -2.80
CA TYR A 159 -12.76 20.03 -3.31
C TYR A 159 -11.85 19.60 -2.14
N ILE A 160 -11.41 18.37 -2.17
CA ILE A 160 -10.57 17.80 -1.10
C ILE A 160 -9.27 17.32 -1.73
N THR A 161 -8.14 17.70 -1.13
CA THR A 161 -6.83 17.18 -1.52
C THR A 161 -6.23 16.36 -0.39
N ALA A 162 -5.55 15.28 -0.75
CA ALA A 162 -4.75 14.49 0.16
C ALA A 162 -3.35 14.27 -0.44
N THR A 163 -2.33 14.34 0.39
CA THR A 163 -0.96 14.02 0.00
C THR A 163 -0.54 12.73 0.68
N VAL A 164 -0.07 11.79 -0.14
CA VAL A 164 0.48 10.51 0.29
C VAL A 164 1.94 10.47 -0.15
N THR A 165 2.84 10.05 0.74
CA THR A 165 4.23 9.81 0.39
C THR A 165 4.46 8.31 0.28
N LEU A 166 4.88 7.85 -0.90
CA LEU A 166 5.40 6.50 -1.09
C LEU A 166 6.89 6.52 -0.73
N LYS A 167 7.30 5.62 0.16
CA LYS A 167 8.70 5.33 0.39
C LYS A 167 9.09 4.09 -0.39
N LEU A 168 10.11 4.23 -1.21
CA LEU A 168 10.54 3.24 -2.19
C LEU A 168 11.96 2.78 -1.90
N ILE A 169 12.21 1.49 -2.11
CA ILE A 169 13.55 0.90 -2.08
C ILE A 169 13.89 0.33 -3.45
N ARG A 170 15.13 0.56 -3.92
CA ARG A 170 15.64 -0.01 -5.16
C ARG A 170 16.40 -1.31 -4.88
N LYS A 171 15.88 -2.40 -5.45
CA LYS A 171 16.55 -3.72 -5.52
C LYS A 171 16.78 -4.04 -7.02
N ASP A 172 16.03 -4.97 -7.57
CA ASP A 172 15.91 -5.22 -9.02
C ASP A 172 15.15 -4.08 -9.75
N ARG A 173 14.23 -3.46 -9.03
CA ARG A 173 13.41 -2.30 -9.41
C ARG A 173 13.02 -1.53 -8.16
N TRP A 174 12.37 -0.38 -8.32
CA TRP A 174 11.78 0.35 -7.21
C TRP A 174 10.55 -0.38 -6.68
N ARG A 175 10.51 -0.61 -5.35
CA ARG A 175 9.40 -1.25 -4.64
C ARG A 175 8.98 -0.38 -3.47
N ILE A 176 7.69 -0.38 -3.17
CA ILE A 176 7.13 0.35 -2.04
C ILE A 176 7.45 -0.43 -0.76
N TYR A 177 8.03 0.22 0.25
CA TYR A 177 8.21 -0.40 1.55
C TYR A 177 7.42 0.29 2.65
N ASP A 178 6.99 1.54 2.44
CA ASP A 178 6.14 2.27 3.38
C ASP A 178 5.25 3.25 2.63
N LEU A 179 4.16 3.64 3.27
CA LEU A 179 3.22 4.62 2.79
C LEU A 179 2.86 5.55 3.94
N VAL A 180 3.07 6.85 3.75
CA VAL A 180 2.86 7.88 4.77
C VAL A 180 1.71 8.80 4.35
N TYR A 181 0.71 8.93 5.20
CA TYR A 181 -0.42 9.83 5.04
C TYR A 181 -0.57 10.72 6.27
N GLN A 182 -0.57 12.04 6.10
CA GLN A 182 -0.72 13.02 7.21
C GLN A 182 0.20 12.70 8.41
N SER A 183 1.46 12.36 8.17
CA SER A 183 2.45 11.96 9.17
C SER A 183 2.22 10.57 9.80
N PHE A 184 1.24 9.79 9.35
CA PHE A 184 1.07 8.40 9.74
C PHE A 184 1.73 7.48 8.72
N SER A 185 2.71 6.71 9.19
CA SER A 185 3.34 5.64 8.44
C SER A 185 2.60 4.33 8.70
N ILE A 186 2.37 3.54 7.63
CA ILE A 186 1.86 2.17 7.79
C ILE A 186 2.90 1.33 8.52
N LEU A 187 4.17 1.59 8.30
CA LEU A 187 5.27 0.91 8.95
C LEU A 187 5.28 1.16 10.46
N ASP A 188 5.15 2.42 10.91
CA ASP A 188 5.09 2.79 12.33
C ASP A 188 3.94 2.07 13.04
N TYR A 189 2.84 1.87 12.32
CA TYR A 189 1.73 1.10 12.86
C TYR A 189 2.09 -0.38 13.06
N PHE A 190 2.73 -1.03 12.10
CA PHE A 190 3.14 -2.41 12.26
C PHE A 190 4.20 -2.55 13.35
N GLU A 191 5.15 -1.62 13.43
CA GLU A 191 6.14 -1.57 14.51
C GLU A 191 5.45 -1.54 15.89
N TYR A 192 4.55 -0.58 16.09
CA TYR A 192 3.79 -0.49 17.34
C TYR A 192 2.96 -1.76 17.61
N SER A 193 2.31 -2.30 16.57
CA SER A 193 1.46 -3.49 16.70
C SER A 193 2.28 -4.72 17.10
N TYR A 194 3.47 -4.90 16.54
CA TYR A 194 4.34 -6.04 16.88
C TYR A 194 4.97 -5.88 18.25
N ASP A 195 5.42 -4.69 18.60
CA ASP A 195 5.94 -4.43 19.96
C ASP A 195 4.88 -4.77 21.03
N GLU A 196 3.64 -4.35 20.82
CA GLU A 196 2.52 -4.68 21.69
C GLU A 196 2.17 -6.18 21.70
N LYS A 197 2.18 -6.85 20.53
CA LYS A 197 1.94 -8.29 20.42
C LYS A 197 3.01 -9.07 21.20
N ILE A 198 4.28 -8.71 21.03
CA ILE A 198 5.42 -9.37 21.68
C ILE A 198 5.37 -9.18 23.19
N LYS A 199 5.09 -7.98 23.66
CA LYS A 199 4.93 -7.70 25.10
C LYS A 199 3.78 -8.52 25.72
N ARG A 200 2.61 -8.53 25.07
CA ARG A 200 1.43 -9.27 25.57
C ARG A 200 1.63 -10.78 25.59
N ALA A 201 2.35 -11.34 24.64
CA ALA A 201 2.67 -12.76 24.61
C ALA A 201 3.77 -13.15 25.61
N GLY A 202 4.41 -12.18 26.27
CA GLY A 202 5.53 -12.43 27.16
C GLY A 202 6.85 -12.72 26.45
N GLY A 203 6.98 -12.26 25.18
CA GLY A 203 8.21 -12.30 24.41
C GLY A 203 8.06 -12.84 22.99
N LEU A 204 9.10 -12.64 22.19
CA LEU A 204 9.12 -12.95 20.76
C LEU A 204 8.81 -14.43 20.47
N LYS A 205 9.39 -15.37 21.23
CA LYS A 205 9.20 -16.81 21.05
C LYS A 205 7.73 -17.20 21.18
N ASN A 206 7.04 -16.68 22.19
CA ASN A 206 5.63 -16.96 22.40
C ASN A 206 4.78 -16.36 21.29
N THR A 207 5.13 -15.15 20.83
CA THR A 207 4.46 -14.52 19.68
C THR A 207 4.54 -15.38 18.43
N VAL A 208 5.72 -15.92 18.11
CA VAL A 208 5.92 -16.85 16.99
C VAL A 208 5.04 -18.09 17.13
N GLN A 209 4.99 -18.68 18.33
CA GLN A 209 4.14 -19.85 18.60
C GLN A 209 2.64 -19.55 18.42
N ASP A 210 2.19 -18.40 18.91
CA ASP A 210 0.81 -17.96 18.74
C ASP A 210 0.45 -17.74 17.24
N MET A 211 1.40 -17.20 16.46
CA MET A 211 1.21 -17.00 15.04
C MET A 211 1.14 -18.33 14.27
N LEU A 212 1.94 -19.31 14.66
CA LEU A 212 1.92 -20.66 14.06
C LEU A 212 0.60 -21.38 14.31
N GLN A 213 -0.04 -21.17 15.46
CA GLN A 213 -1.32 -21.81 15.78
C GLN A 213 -2.52 -21.23 15.00
N ARG A 214 -2.37 -20.02 14.47
CA ARG A 214 -3.41 -19.32 13.69
C ARG A 214 -3.34 -19.56 12.18
N THR A 215 -2.35 -20.33 11.74
CA THR A 215 -2.06 -20.60 10.32
C THR A 215 -2.60 -21.93 9.88
#